data_c1690f9306efa3cab0fdef398b4f8168
#
_entry.id   c1690f9306efa3cab0fdef398b4f8168
#
_cell.length_a   1.000
_cell.length_b   1.000
_cell.length_c   1.000
_cell.angle_alpha   90.00
_cell.angle_beta   90.00
_cell.angle_gamma   90.00
#
_symmetry.space_group_name_H-M   'P 1'
#
loop_
_entity.id
_entity.type
_entity.pdbx_description
1 polymer ?
#
loop_
_entity_poly.entity_id
_entity_poly.type
_entity_poly.pdbx_seq_one_letter_code
_entity_poly.pdbx_strand_id
1 'polypeptide(L)'
;AHTLFNVFGVTWMLIIFRPFLRLVGIVMVAIGFDNPLTVDLTTPEAGPTLLYGISMLHTLFNITNTLILIWFANTIVKIVTNLIKTPVNPEEDSFRLKYIDGGIIAAPEIATELATKELVHFAKISKNGLGYVRSAINEADPDKFEEFRSKLVKYEEISDRIEYEIATFLNSVSANELSEDTSSLIKAMYKIIGELESLGDSGEAISRIISRKNIHKRNFSE
;
A
#
# COMPACT_ATOMS: atom_id res chain seq x y z
N ALA A 1 -12.43 -2.33 -4.67
CA ALA A 1 -12.53 -1.08 -5.43
C ALA A 1 -12.80 -1.33 -6.92
N HIS A 2 -11.98 -2.11 -7.62
CA HIS A 2 -12.11 -2.36 -9.07
C HIS A 2 -13.48 -2.93 -9.48
N THR A 3 -14.01 -3.89 -8.75
CA THR A 3 -15.34 -4.48 -9.00
C THR A 3 -16.45 -3.44 -8.87
N LEU A 4 -16.41 -2.60 -7.83
CA LEU A 4 -17.38 -1.51 -7.65
C LEU A 4 -17.32 -0.48 -8.78
N PHE A 5 -16.12 -0.14 -9.23
CA PHE A 5 -15.90 0.73 -10.37
C PHE A 5 -16.61 0.20 -11.63
N ASN A 6 -16.39 -1.08 -11.95
CA ASN A 6 -16.99 -1.70 -13.13
C ASN A 6 -18.52 -1.85 -13.01
N VAL A 7 -19.01 -2.29 -11.85
CA VAL A 7 -20.45 -2.43 -11.61
C VAL A 7 -21.17 -1.09 -11.75
N PHE A 8 -20.61 -0.03 -11.15
CA PHE A 8 -21.17 1.31 -11.28
C PHE A 8 -21.16 1.78 -12.75
N GLY A 9 -20.01 1.61 -13.44
CA GLY A 9 -19.85 2.00 -14.84
C GLY A 9 -20.88 1.33 -15.75
N VAL A 10 -21.06 0.02 -15.62
CA VAL A 10 -22.04 -0.73 -16.41
C VAL A 10 -23.47 -0.32 -16.06
N THR A 11 -23.77 -0.09 -14.78
CA THR A 11 -25.13 0.24 -14.34
C THR A 11 -25.62 1.56 -14.93
N TRP A 12 -24.84 2.65 -14.81
CA TRP A 12 -25.28 3.92 -15.36
C TRP A 12 -25.31 3.89 -16.90
N MET A 13 -24.37 3.18 -17.52
CA MET A 13 -24.33 3.03 -18.98
C MET A 13 -25.57 2.32 -19.51
N LEU A 14 -26.06 1.28 -18.83
CA LEU A 14 -27.30 0.59 -19.21
C LEU A 14 -28.51 1.53 -19.15
N ILE A 15 -28.57 2.43 -18.17
CA ILE A 15 -29.68 3.39 -18.01
C ILE A 15 -29.70 4.40 -19.16
N ILE A 16 -28.54 4.91 -19.57
CA ILE A 16 -28.47 5.95 -20.60
C ILE A 16 -27.93 5.45 -21.94
N PHE A 17 -27.95 4.15 -22.19
CA PHE A 17 -27.33 3.53 -23.37
C PHE A 17 -27.75 4.16 -24.67
N ARG A 18 -29.07 4.33 -24.90
CA ARG A 18 -29.58 4.94 -26.16
C ARG A 18 -29.15 6.40 -26.34
N PRO A 19 -29.30 7.31 -25.35
CA PRO A 19 -28.76 8.65 -25.46
C PRO A 19 -27.25 8.67 -25.72
N PHE A 20 -26.51 7.78 -25.07
CA PHE A 20 -25.05 7.70 -25.21
C PHE A 20 -24.64 7.25 -26.62
N LEU A 21 -25.32 6.27 -27.20
CA LEU A 21 -25.10 5.90 -28.61
C LEU A 21 -25.34 7.07 -29.58
N ARG A 22 -26.37 7.89 -29.33
CA ARG A 22 -26.59 9.11 -30.13
C ARG A 22 -25.41 10.10 -29.99
N LEU A 23 -24.89 10.27 -28.79
CA LEU A 23 -23.70 11.10 -28.55
C LEU A 23 -22.49 10.58 -29.35
N VAL A 24 -22.27 9.27 -29.37
CA VAL A 24 -21.21 8.64 -30.18
C VAL A 24 -21.39 8.98 -31.66
N GLY A 25 -22.60 8.85 -32.20
CA GLY A 25 -22.89 9.22 -33.58
C GLY A 25 -22.60 10.69 -33.86
N ILE A 26 -23.01 11.61 -32.99
CA ILE A 26 -22.73 13.05 -33.11
C ILE A 26 -21.21 13.32 -33.12
N VAL A 27 -20.47 12.72 -32.20
CA VAL A 27 -19.01 12.90 -32.09
C VAL A 27 -18.33 12.35 -33.37
N MET A 28 -18.72 11.18 -33.84
CA MET A 28 -18.18 10.58 -35.05
C MET A 28 -18.34 11.51 -36.26
N VAL A 29 -19.53 12.07 -36.45
CA VAL A 29 -19.80 13.03 -37.54
C VAL A 29 -18.99 14.31 -37.37
N ALA A 30 -18.87 14.82 -36.14
CA ALA A 30 -18.10 16.04 -35.85
C ALA A 30 -16.59 15.93 -36.15
N ILE A 31 -16.03 14.71 -36.08
CA ILE A 31 -14.62 14.43 -36.42
C ILE A 31 -14.44 13.93 -37.87
N GLY A 32 -15.48 13.95 -38.68
CA GLY A 32 -15.42 13.65 -40.11
C GLY A 32 -15.64 12.19 -40.49
N PHE A 33 -16.20 11.37 -39.61
CA PHE A 33 -16.62 9.99 -39.89
C PHE A 33 -18.12 9.90 -40.14
N ASP A 34 -18.55 8.83 -40.78
CA ASP A 34 -19.99 8.55 -40.95
C ASP A 34 -20.62 8.15 -39.60
N ASN A 35 -21.92 8.42 -39.48
CA ASN A 35 -22.66 8.05 -38.28
C ASN A 35 -22.91 6.53 -38.24
N PRO A 36 -22.36 5.80 -37.27
CA PRO A 36 -22.50 4.35 -37.20
C PRO A 36 -23.94 3.87 -36.92
N LEU A 37 -24.82 4.78 -36.48
CA LEU A 37 -26.24 4.43 -36.25
C LEU A 37 -27.12 4.54 -37.52
N THR A 38 -26.65 5.19 -38.55
CA THR A 38 -27.42 5.44 -39.79
C THR A 38 -26.71 4.99 -41.03
N VAL A 39 -25.51 4.39 -40.92
CA VAL A 39 -24.76 3.86 -42.06
C VAL A 39 -25.55 2.76 -42.77
N ASP A 40 -25.54 2.78 -44.11
CA ASP A 40 -26.15 1.73 -44.91
C ASP A 40 -25.28 0.45 -44.83
N LEU A 41 -25.83 -0.60 -44.22
CA LEU A 41 -25.15 -1.86 -44.01
C LEU A 41 -24.83 -2.64 -45.28
N THR A 42 -25.36 -2.20 -46.43
CA THR A 42 -25.10 -2.83 -47.73
C THR A 42 -23.85 -2.28 -48.41
N THR A 43 -23.27 -1.20 -47.91
CA THR A 43 -22.09 -0.54 -48.48
C THR A 43 -20.77 -1.12 -47.90
N PRO A 44 -19.67 -1.11 -48.69
CA PRO A 44 -18.36 -1.54 -48.20
C PRO A 44 -17.85 -0.73 -46.99
N GLU A 45 -18.28 0.51 -46.84
CA GLU A 45 -17.89 1.46 -45.80
C GLU A 45 -18.55 1.14 -44.46
N ALA A 46 -19.61 0.33 -44.41
CA ALA A 46 -20.33 -0.01 -43.19
C ALA A 46 -19.45 -0.71 -42.17
N GLY A 47 -18.62 -1.66 -42.62
CA GLY A 47 -17.73 -2.41 -41.70
C GLY A 47 -16.75 -1.49 -40.96
N PRO A 48 -15.91 -0.70 -41.64
CA PRO A 48 -15.03 0.27 -41.01
C PRO A 48 -15.77 1.28 -40.14
N THR A 49 -16.90 1.83 -40.57
CA THR A 49 -17.69 2.80 -39.79
C THR A 49 -18.18 2.21 -38.46
N LEU A 50 -18.67 0.97 -38.46
CA LEU A 50 -19.10 0.28 -37.25
C LEU A 50 -17.92 0.00 -36.31
N LEU A 51 -16.76 -0.43 -36.80
CA LEU A 51 -15.57 -0.65 -36.01
C LEU A 51 -15.09 0.63 -35.33
N TYR A 52 -15.03 1.75 -36.07
CA TYR A 52 -14.69 3.05 -35.49
C TYR A 52 -15.75 3.52 -34.49
N GLY A 53 -17.03 3.27 -34.76
CA GLY A 53 -18.13 3.57 -33.84
C GLY A 53 -18.02 2.81 -32.50
N ILE A 54 -17.69 1.52 -32.54
CA ILE A 54 -17.45 0.71 -31.35
C ILE A 54 -16.22 1.22 -30.57
N SER A 55 -15.13 1.53 -31.24
CA SER A 55 -13.94 2.09 -30.64
C SER A 55 -14.21 3.43 -29.97
N MET A 56 -14.98 4.30 -30.64
CA MET A 56 -15.39 5.59 -30.08
C MET A 56 -16.31 5.43 -28.87
N LEU A 57 -17.29 4.51 -28.95
CA LEU A 57 -18.14 4.15 -27.80
C LEU A 57 -17.30 3.76 -26.58
N HIS A 58 -16.31 2.89 -26.79
CA HIS A 58 -15.42 2.43 -25.72
C HIS A 58 -14.60 3.58 -25.13
N THR A 59 -14.05 4.43 -25.98
CA THR A 59 -13.24 5.58 -25.57
C THR A 59 -14.07 6.58 -24.76
N LEU A 60 -15.22 7.00 -25.29
CA LEU A 60 -16.11 7.94 -24.61
C LEU A 60 -16.65 7.37 -23.30
N PHE A 61 -17.00 6.07 -23.28
CA PHE A 61 -17.43 5.41 -22.07
C PHE A 61 -16.35 5.46 -20.98
N ASN A 62 -15.12 5.08 -21.30
CA ASN A 62 -14.02 5.07 -20.32
C ASN A 62 -13.68 6.47 -19.82
N ILE A 63 -13.62 7.47 -20.70
CA ILE A 63 -13.40 8.86 -20.32
C ILE A 63 -14.52 9.35 -19.40
N THR A 64 -15.78 9.17 -19.80
CA THR A 64 -16.92 9.61 -19.00
C THR A 64 -16.98 8.91 -17.65
N ASN A 65 -16.79 7.58 -17.64
CA ASN A 65 -16.78 6.78 -16.42
C ASN A 65 -15.68 7.23 -15.46
N THR A 66 -14.48 7.48 -15.97
CA THR A 66 -13.35 7.98 -15.16
C THR A 66 -13.65 9.36 -14.60
N LEU A 67 -14.15 10.29 -15.42
CA LEU A 67 -14.51 11.64 -14.96
C LEU A 67 -15.59 11.63 -13.87
N ILE A 68 -16.63 10.81 -14.02
CA ILE A 68 -17.68 10.66 -13.02
C ILE A 68 -17.08 10.09 -11.72
N LEU A 69 -16.28 9.03 -11.82
CA LEU A 69 -15.79 8.31 -10.64
C LEU A 69 -14.70 9.03 -9.85
N ILE A 70 -13.95 9.95 -10.46
CA ILE A 70 -13.03 10.85 -9.74
C ILE A 70 -13.77 11.63 -8.64
N TRP A 71 -14.97 12.12 -8.92
CA TRP A 71 -15.78 12.85 -7.94
C TRP A 71 -16.29 11.96 -6.80
N PHE A 72 -16.46 10.66 -7.07
CA PHE A 72 -16.94 9.68 -6.10
C PHE A 72 -15.83 8.85 -5.43
N ALA A 73 -14.56 9.13 -5.72
CA ALA A 73 -13.42 8.35 -5.21
C ALA A 73 -13.46 8.21 -3.67
N ASN A 74 -13.64 9.31 -2.96
CA ASN A 74 -13.73 9.30 -1.49
C ASN A 74 -14.94 8.51 -0.96
N THR A 75 -16.05 8.53 -1.68
CA THR A 75 -17.26 7.77 -1.33
C THR A 75 -17.02 6.27 -1.55
N ILE A 76 -16.37 5.90 -2.64
CA ILE A 76 -16.00 4.51 -2.93
C ILE A 76 -15.04 3.98 -1.86
N VAL A 77 -14.03 4.76 -1.47
CA VAL A 77 -13.11 4.41 -0.38
C VAL A 77 -13.89 4.17 0.91
N LYS A 78 -14.80 5.06 1.31
CA LYS A 78 -15.64 4.89 2.51
C LYS A 78 -16.49 3.63 2.45
N ILE A 79 -17.11 3.33 1.30
CA ILE A 79 -17.91 2.12 1.12
C ILE A 79 -17.04 0.87 1.26
N VAL A 80 -15.88 0.84 0.59
CA VAL A 80 -14.95 -0.31 0.64
C VAL A 80 -14.43 -0.54 2.06
N THR A 81 -14.00 0.52 2.74
CA THR A 81 -13.50 0.43 4.13
C THR A 81 -14.58 0.01 5.13
N ASN A 82 -15.84 0.37 4.90
CA ASN A 82 -16.95 -0.09 5.76
C ASN A 82 -17.36 -1.53 5.48
N LEU A 83 -17.24 -2.00 4.23
CA LEU A 83 -17.57 -3.38 3.85
C LEU A 83 -16.49 -4.37 4.27
N ILE A 84 -15.23 -3.95 4.18
CA ILE A 84 -14.07 -4.73 4.62
C ILE A 84 -13.72 -4.26 6.02
N LYS A 85 -14.47 -4.72 7.01
CA LYS A 85 -14.07 -4.59 8.41
C LYS A 85 -12.89 -5.54 8.65
N THR A 86 -11.69 -5.08 8.38
CA THR A 86 -10.51 -5.70 8.98
C THR A 86 -10.67 -5.51 10.48
N PRO A 87 -10.57 -6.55 11.31
CA PRO A 87 -10.54 -6.36 12.75
C PRO A 87 -9.32 -5.49 13.06
N VAL A 88 -9.58 -4.21 13.33
CA VAL A 88 -8.55 -3.27 13.73
C VAL A 88 -8.22 -3.63 15.17
N ASN A 89 -7.14 -4.38 15.33
CA ASN A 89 -6.44 -4.39 16.60
C ASN A 89 -5.59 -3.12 16.58
N PRO A 90 -5.90 -2.06 17.38
CA PRO A 90 -5.22 -0.76 17.29
C PRO A 90 -3.70 -0.89 17.48
N GLU A 91 -3.25 -1.92 18.18
CA GLU A 91 -1.85 -2.24 18.35
C GLU A 91 -1.24 -2.83 17.06
N GLU A 92 -1.91 -3.73 16.36
CA GLU A 92 -1.40 -4.33 15.12
C GLU A 92 -1.37 -3.33 13.95
N ASP A 93 -2.32 -2.41 13.89
CA ASP A 93 -2.37 -1.39 12.84
C ASP A 93 -1.25 -0.34 12.97
N SER A 94 -0.78 -0.11 14.20
CA SER A 94 0.37 0.78 14.44
C SER A 94 1.70 0.20 13.93
N PHE A 95 1.74 -1.11 13.64
CA PHE A 95 2.91 -1.87 13.24
C PHE A 95 2.91 -2.30 11.77
N ARG A 96 1.94 -1.85 10.98
CA ARG A 96 1.93 -2.07 9.52
C ARG A 96 2.74 -1.01 8.80
N LEU A 97 3.28 -1.40 7.64
CA LEU A 97 3.84 -0.42 6.71
C LEU A 97 2.76 0.61 6.35
N LYS A 98 3.14 1.89 6.38
CA LYS A 98 2.21 3.03 6.16
C LYS A 98 2.38 3.69 4.81
N TYR A 99 3.59 3.65 4.28
CA TYR A 99 3.99 4.42 3.10
C TYR A 99 4.30 3.51 1.91
N ILE A 100 4.63 2.23 2.16
CA ILE A 100 4.92 1.22 1.16
C ILE A 100 3.69 0.32 1.07
N ASP A 101 2.80 0.58 0.12
CA ASP A 101 1.70 -0.33 -0.19
C ASP A 101 2.11 -1.19 -1.39
N GLY A 102 1.80 -2.48 -1.41
CA GLY A 102 2.19 -3.46 -2.43
C GLY A 102 1.68 -3.18 -3.85
N GLY A 103 1.41 -1.91 -4.13
CA GLY A 103 0.98 -1.38 -5.40
C GLY A 103 2.14 -1.05 -6.35
N ILE A 104 1.80 -0.43 -7.45
CA ILE A 104 2.67 -0.06 -8.57
C ILE A 104 3.95 0.61 -8.07
N ILE A 105 5.12 0.04 -8.42
CA ILE A 105 6.41 0.68 -8.18
C ILE A 105 6.43 1.97 -9.00
N ALA A 106 6.37 3.08 -8.29
CA ALA A 106 6.60 4.40 -8.85
C ALA A 106 8.05 4.50 -9.39
N ALA A 107 8.39 5.60 -10.07
CA ALA A 107 9.78 5.88 -10.43
C ALA A 107 10.69 5.66 -9.20
N PRO A 108 11.92 5.14 -9.40
CA PRO A 108 12.84 4.77 -8.30
C PRO A 108 13.03 5.89 -7.27
N GLU A 109 13.03 7.14 -7.68
CA GLU A 109 13.18 8.31 -6.82
C GLU A 109 11.98 8.47 -5.87
N ILE A 110 10.75 8.26 -6.37
CA ILE A 110 9.54 8.31 -5.55
C ILE A 110 9.49 7.11 -4.60
N ALA A 111 9.87 5.93 -5.09
CA ALA A 111 9.92 4.72 -4.29
C ALA A 111 10.90 4.85 -3.11
N THR A 112 12.08 5.42 -3.32
CA THR A 112 13.05 5.68 -2.26
C THR A 112 12.58 6.75 -1.27
N GLU A 113 11.82 7.75 -1.71
CA GLU A 113 11.19 8.71 -0.79
C GLU A 113 10.16 8.01 0.13
N LEU A 114 9.33 7.12 -0.42
CA LEU A 114 8.38 6.34 0.38
C LEU A 114 9.09 5.41 1.36
N ALA A 115 10.16 4.72 0.91
CA ALA A 115 10.98 3.88 1.77
C ALA A 115 11.63 4.69 2.90
N THR A 116 12.09 5.94 2.63
CA THR A 116 12.61 6.83 3.67
C THR A 116 11.57 7.13 4.75
N LYS A 117 10.34 7.41 4.34
CA LYS A 117 9.23 7.65 5.30
C LYS A 117 8.94 6.41 6.14
N GLU A 118 9.02 5.22 5.53
CA GLU A 118 8.83 3.95 6.23
C GLU A 118 9.97 3.67 7.22
N LEU A 119 11.21 3.95 6.86
CA LEU A 119 12.35 3.86 7.78
C LEU A 119 12.20 4.77 9.00
N VAL A 120 11.71 6.00 8.82
CA VAL A 120 11.41 6.90 9.93
C VAL A 120 10.30 6.33 10.82
N HIS A 121 9.30 5.67 10.23
CA HIS A 121 8.26 4.97 10.97
C HIS A 121 8.83 3.80 11.75
N PHE A 122 9.65 2.96 11.13
CA PHE A 122 10.33 1.84 11.76
C PHE A 122 11.22 2.29 12.93
N ALA A 123 12.01 3.35 12.76
CA ALA A 123 12.82 3.92 13.85
C ALA A 123 11.97 4.37 15.06
N LYS A 124 10.76 4.87 14.85
CA LYS A 124 9.84 5.21 15.95
C LYS A 124 9.34 3.96 16.68
N ILE A 125 9.06 2.89 15.95
CA ILE A 125 8.67 1.59 16.52
C ILE A 125 9.82 1.05 17.38
N SER A 126 11.04 0.98 16.84
CA SER A 126 12.23 0.51 17.54
C SER A 126 12.52 1.34 18.81
N LYS A 127 12.36 2.67 18.73
CA LYS A 127 12.47 3.54 19.91
C LYS A 127 11.45 3.20 21.00
N ASN A 128 10.22 2.88 20.64
CA ASN A 128 9.19 2.47 21.60
C ASN A 128 9.53 1.12 22.24
N GLY A 129 10.02 0.15 21.45
CA GLY A 129 10.52 -1.13 21.92
C GLY A 129 11.63 -0.95 22.98
N LEU A 130 12.63 -0.12 22.70
CA LEU A 130 13.69 0.22 23.66
C LEU A 130 13.15 0.83 24.97
N GLY A 131 12.02 1.55 24.92
CA GLY A 131 11.33 2.05 26.10
C GLY A 131 10.90 0.91 27.04
N TYR A 132 10.43 -0.21 26.49
CA TYR A 132 10.07 -1.39 27.30
C TYR A 132 11.29 -2.11 27.87
N VAL A 133 12.45 -2.11 27.20
CA VAL A 133 13.71 -2.62 27.77
C VAL A 133 14.04 -1.87 29.06
N ARG A 134 13.99 -0.54 29.00
CA ARG A 134 14.23 0.30 30.19
C ARG A 134 13.25 0.01 31.33
N SER A 135 11.97 -0.18 31.01
CA SER A 135 10.95 -0.53 31.99
C SER A 135 11.21 -1.91 32.63
N ALA A 136 11.54 -2.90 31.78
CA ALA A 136 11.83 -4.26 32.25
C ALA A 136 13.06 -4.35 33.18
N ILE A 137 14.12 -3.59 32.87
CA ILE A 137 15.34 -3.57 33.71
C ILE A 137 15.05 -3.10 35.15
N ASN A 138 14.15 -2.11 35.28
CA ASN A 138 13.86 -1.46 36.55
C ASN A 138 12.65 -2.07 37.29
N GLU A 139 11.97 -3.06 36.70
CA GLU A 139 10.77 -3.65 37.29
C GLU A 139 11.14 -4.74 38.31
N ALA A 140 10.64 -4.59 39.52
CA ALA A 140 10.84 -5.56 40.61
C ALA A 140 9.67 -6.56 40.72
N ASP A 141 8.49 -6.21 40.22
CA ASP A 141 7.30 -7.07 40.22
C ASP A 141 7.39 -8.11 39.10
N PRO A 142 7.40 -9.42 39.43
CA PRO A 142 7.51 -10.47 38.41
C PRO A 142 6.41 -10.45 37.36
N ASP A 143 5.16 -10.14 37.72
CA ASP A 143 4.04 -10.16 36.80
C ASP A 143 4.14 -9.00 35.80
N LYS A 144 4.50 -7.80 36.25
CA LYS A 144 4.76 -6.65 35.39
C LYS A 144 6.00 -6.84 34.50
N PHE A 145 7.04 -7.46 35.04
CA PHE A 145 8.22 -7.82 34.24
C PHE A 145 7.84 -8.73 33.10
N GLU A 146 7.00 -9.75 33.32
CA GLU A 146 6.57 -10.67 32.27
C GLU A 146 5.68 -9.96 31.21
N GLU A 147 4.88 -8.95 31.64
CA GLU A 147 4.15 -8.09 30.70
C GLU A 147 5.11 -7.32 29.77
N PHE A 148 6.15 -6.69 30.31
CA PHE A 148 7.15 -5.98 29.49
C PHE A 148 7.94 -6.93 28.61
N ARG A 149 8.29 -8.11 29.09
CA ARG A 149 8.96 -9.15 28.32
C ARG A 149 8.13 -9.62 27.14
N SER A 150 6.84 -9.86 27.34
CA SER A 150 5.91 -10.22 26.27
C SER A 150 5.82 -9.14 25.20
N LYS A 151 5.80 -7.87 25.60
CA LYS A 151 5.85 -6.74 24.65
C LYS A 151 7.16 -6.72 23.87
N LEU A 152 8.30 -6.99 24.50
CA LEU A 152 9.60 -7.01 23.82
C LEU A 152 9.68 -8.11 22.76
N VAL A 153 9.22 -9.33 23.06
CA VAL A 153 9.13 -10.41 22.08
C VAL A 153 8.25 -10.01 20.90
N LYS A 154 7.08 -9.39 21.16
CA LYS A 154 6.20 -8.89 20.09
C LYS A 154 6.86 -7.81 19.25
N TYR A 155 7.65 -6.92 19.84
CA TYR A 155 8.37 -5.87 19.11
C TYR A 155 9.48 -6.42 18.22
N GLU A 156 10.17 -7.47 18.63
CA GLU A 156 11.16 -8.18 17.84
C GLU A 156 10.49 -8.84 16.62
N GLU A 157 9.41 -9.63 16.79
CA GLU A 157 8.65 -10.22 15.68
C GLU A 157 8.15 -9.17 14.68
N ILE A 158 7.78 -7.98 15.17
CA ILE A 158 7.35 -6.85 14.33
C ILE A 158 8.54 -6.26 13.59
N SER A 159 9.67 -6.10 14.26
CA SER A 159 10.92 -5.57 13.71
C SER A 159 11.39 -6.41 12.53
N ASP A 160 11.46 -7.72 12.70
CA ASP A 160 11.83 -8.70 11.66
C ASP A 160 10.91 -8.61 10.44
N ARG A 161 9.61 -8.53 10.68
CA ARG A 161 8.65 -8.41 9.60
C ARG A 161 8.80 -7.12 8.82
N ILE A 162 8.96 -5.98 9.51
CA ILE A 162 9.15 -4.67 8.87
C ILE A 162 10.46 -4.63 8.08
N GLU A 163 11.54 -5.18 8.64
CA GLU A 163 12.81 -5.33 7.94
C GLU A 163 12.61 -6.09 6.63
N TYR A 164 12.03 -7.28 6.69
CA TYR A 164 11.78 -8.12 5.53
C TYR A 164 10.92 -7.42 4.45
N GLU A 165 9.85 -6.75 4.86
CA GLU A 165 8.93 -6.07 3.95
C GLU A 165 9.60 -4.87 3.26
N ILE A 166 10.35 -4.03 4.00
CA ILE A 166 11.09 -2.91 3.42
C ILE A 166 12.22 -3.42 2.52
N ALA A 167 12.97 -4.44 2.93
CA ALA A 167 14.03 -5.02 2.12
C ALA A 167 13.48 -5.60 0.81
N THR A 168 12.36 -6.29 0.86
CA THR A 168 11.66 -6.82 -0.33
C THR A 168 11.24 -5.70 -1.28
N PHE A 169 10.71 -4.61 -0.75
CA PHE A 169 10.35 -3.43 -1.55
C PHE A 169 11.58 -2.81 -2.21
N LEU A 170 12.66 -2.56 -1.46
CA LEU A 170 13.90 -2.01 -2.00
C LEU A 170 14.53 -2.91 -3.06
N ASN A 171 14.46 -4.24 -2.91
CA ASN A 171 14.89 -5.19 -3.93
C ASN A 171 14.11 -5.01 -5.24
N SER A 172 12.79 -4.81 -5.16
CA SER A 172 11.96 -4.60 -6.34
C SER A 172 12.25 -3.26 -7.03
N VAL A 173 12.58 -2.21 -6.26
CA VAL A 173 13.04 -0.92 -6.80
C VAL A 173 14.39 -1.08 -7.48
N SER A 174 15.31 -1.84 -6.88
CA SER A 174 16.67 -2.08 -7.39
C SER A 174 16.72 -2.89 -8.69
N ALA A 175 15.63 -3.55 -9.08
CA ALA A 175 15.52 -4.25 -10.35
C ALA A 175 15.36 -3.30 -11.57
N ASN A 176 15.15 -2.00 -11.33
CA ASN A 176 15.04 -0.98 -12.38
C ASN A 176 16.41 -0.29 -12.62
N GLU A 177 16.51 0.49 -13.70
CA GLU A 177 17.65 1.37 -13.91
C GLU A 177 17.67 2.46 -12.82
N LEU A 178 18.77 2.55 -12.09
CA LEU A 178 18.95 3.48 -10.98
C LEU A 178 20.02 4.50 -11.31
N SER A 179 19.83 5.75 -10.87
CA SER A 179 20.91 6.71 -10.78
C SER A 179 21.94 6.29 -9.71
N GLU A 180 23.17 6.79 -9.80
CA GLU A 180 24.22 6.51 -8.82
C GLU A 180 23.81 6.96 -7.41
N ASP A 181 23.16 8.12 -7.30
CA ASP A 181 22.66 8.66 -6.04
C ASP A 181 21.58 7.77 -5.43
N THR A 182 20.61 7.32 -6.25
CA THR A 182 19.52 6.41 -5.80
C THR A 182 20.10 5.07 -5.35
N SER A 183 21.06 4.51 -6.08
CA SER A 183 21.73 3.26 -5.69
C SER A 183 22.47 3.40 -4.36
N SER A 184 23.17 4.52 -4.15
CA SER A 184 23.88 4.80 -2.90
C SER A 184 22.91 4.97 -1.72
N LEU A 185 21.78 5.65 -1.95
CA LEU A 185 20.73 5.83 -0.95
C LEU A 185 20.11 4.48 -0.53
N ILE A 186 19.80 3.61 -1.49
CA ILE A 186 19.26 2.27 -1.20
C ILE A 186 20.25 1.45 -0.36
N LYS A 187 21.55 1.49 -0.68
CA LYS A 187 22.58 0.81 0.13
C LYS A 187 22.61 1.32 1.58
N ALA A 188 22.49 2.64 1.75
CA ALA A 188 22.40 3.22 3.10
C ALA A 188 21.12 2.78 3.85
N MET A 189 19.98 2.68 3.13
CA MET A 189 18.72 2.19 3.71
C MET A 189 18.84 0.75 4.20
N TYR A 190 19.43 -0.17 3.44
CA TYR A 190 19.67 -1.54 3.89
C TYR A 190 20.46 -1.59 5.19
N LYS A 191 21.49 -0.75 5.31
CA LYS A 191 22.28 -0.68 6.54
C LYS A 191 21.44 -0.19 7.72
N ILE A 192 20.63 0.85 7.52
CA ILE A 192 19.76 1.40 8.57
C ILE A 192 18.72 0.35 9.02
N ILE A 193 18.13 -0.40 8.08
CA ILE A 193 17.15 -1.45 8.36
C ILE A 193 17.76 -2.50 9.28
N GLY A 194 18.93 -3.04 8.93
CA GLY A 194 19.59 -4.05 9.74
C GLY A 194 20.03 -3.54 11.13
N GLU A 195 20.42 -2.26 11.26
CA GLU A 195 20.72 -1.69 12.57
C GLU A 195 19.46 -1.53 13.44
N LEU A 196 18.30 -1.21 12.83
CA LEU A 196 17.03 -1.09 13.57
C LEU A 196 16.48 -2.45 14.01
N GLU A 197 16.61 -3.49 13.18
CA GLU A 197 16.31 -4.87 13.54
C GLU A 197 17.20 -5.34 14.70
N SER A 198 18.53 -5.15 14.59
CA SER A 198 19.47 -5.52 15.64
C SER A 198 19.20 -4.84 17.00
N LEU A 199 18.53 -3.68 17.00
CA LEU A 199 18.04 -3.08 18.25
C LEU A 199 16.86 -3.86 18.84
N GLY A 200 15.98 -4.43 18.02
CA GLY A 200 14.90 -5.32 18.45
C GLY A 200 15.43 -6.58 19.10
N ASP A 201 16.33 -7.28 18.41
CA ASP A 201 17.05 -8.45 18.88
C ASP A 201 17.76 -8.22 20.22
N SER A 202 18.48 -7.11 20.30
CA SER A 202 19.19 -6.74 21.54
C SER A 202 18.21 -6.53 22.69
N GLY A 203 17.06 -5.94 22.42
CA GLY A 203 16.02 -5.73 23.43
C GLY A 203 15.46 -7.05 23.98
N GLU A 204 15.17 -8.00 23.10
CA GLU A 204 14.69 -9.33 23.49
C GLU A 204 15.79 -10.12 24.23
N ALA A 205 17.03 -10.07 23.75
CA ALA A 205 18.17 -10.72 24.42
C ALA A 205 18.40 -10.20 25.86
N ILE A 206 18.30 -8.89 26.06
CA ILE A 206 18.39 -8.27 27.40
C ILE A 206 17.24 -8.77 28.28
N SER A 207 16.03 -8.87 27.78
CA SER A 207 14.87 -9.37 28.53
C SER A 207 15.08 -10.82 29.00
N ARG A 208 15.68 -11.67 28.16
CA ARG A 208 16.07 -13.04 28.52
C ARG A 208 17.09 -13.10 29.63
N ILE A 209 18.10 -12.21 29.61
CA ILE A 209 19.12 -12.12 30.67
C ILE A 209 18.49 -11.70 32.01
N ILE A 210 17.59 -10.71 32.00
CA ILE A 210 16.90 -10.25 33.21
C ILE A 210 15.99 -11.36 33.74
N SER A 211 15.27 -12.08 32.89
CA SER A 211 14.44 -13.22 33.27
C SER A 211 15.27 -14.28 34.00
N ARG A 212 16.45 -14.66 33.47
CA ARG A 212 17.35 -15.62 34.10
C ARG A 212 17.86 -15.10 35.46
N LYS A 213 18.21 -13.81 35.54
CA LYS A 213 18.62 -13.16 36.82
C LYS A 213 17.52 -13.31 37.87
N ASN A 214 16.27 -13.02 37.50
CA ASN A 214 15.13 -13.09 38.41
C ASN A 214 14.83 -14.53 38.88
N ILE A 215 14.84 -15.50 37.96
CA ILE A 215 14.65 -16.93 38.27
C ILE A 215 15.72 -17.43 39.26
N HIS A 216 16.97 -17.06 39.06
CA HIS A 216 18.07 -17.50 39.91
C HIS A 216 18.28 -16.61 41.13
N LYS A 217 17.42 -15.60 41.36
CA LYS A 217 17.52 -14.62 42.48
C LYS A 217 18.92 -14.01 42.63
N ARG A 218 19.55 -13.70 41.49
CA ARG A 218 20.88 -13.08 41.43
C ARG A 218 20.75 -11.57 41.24
N ASN A 219 21.76 -10.81 41.67
CA ASN A 219 21.90 -9.39 41.32
C ASN A 219 23.02 -9.22 40.30
N PHE A 220 22.95 -8.15 39.50
CA PHE A 220 24.10 -7.75 38.70
C PHE A 220 25.23 -7.31 39.68
N SER A 221 26.47 -7.69 39.37
CA SER A 221 27.63 -7.15 40.08
C SER A 221 27.81 -5.67 39.76
N GLU A 222 28.19 -4.86 40.75
CA GLU A 222 28.67 -3.50 40.53
C GLU A 222 29.91 -3.47 39.64
#